data_9b179f3536c7a440033c36dbbce22c5a
#
_entry.id   9b179f3536c7a440033c36dbbce22c5a
#
_cell.length_a   1.000
_cell.length_b   1.000
_cell.length_c   1.000
_cell.angle_alpha   90.00
_cell.angle_beta   90.00
_cell.angle_gamma   90.00
#
_symmetry.space_group_name_H-M   'P 1'
#
loop_
_entity.id
_entity.type
_entity.pdbx_description
1 polymer ?
#
loop_
_entity_poly.entity_id
_entity_poly.type
_entity_poly.pdbx_seq_one_letter_code
_entity_poly.pdbx_strand_id
1 'polypeptide(L)'
;MYSPPYNQVENQPEVLAFMRANNFALLVTGTGGALHGSHLPVLVHERDSKLALDMHMARNNAQWKEFLDDEVMVVFSGPHAYVSPRWYEEKERVPTWNYAAVHAYGTPRVLDDPKAKHENQRRLVAAMDPQWLPKFDALRPDYVKMMLEGIVNFEIAVTRIETRWKLSQNRGRREQELIAAELEKSADSAERALAALTRKQLAD
;
A
#
# COMPACT_ATOMS: atom_id res chain seq x y z
N MET A 1 -9.66 10.36 -0.44
CA MET A 1 -9.81 10.04 1.01
C MET A 1 -10.00 11.32 1.81
N TYR A 2 -10.93 11.39 2.79
CA TYR A 2 -11.00 12.54 3.71
C TYR A 2 -9.76 12.56 4.61
N SER A 3 -8.95 13.62 4.55
CA SER A 3 -7.74 13.77 5.35
C SER A 3 -7.52 15.24 5.72
N PRO A 4 -7.77 15.63 7.00
CA PRO A 4 -7.43 16.96 7.47
C PRO A 4 -5.92 17.25 7.30
N PRO A 5 -5.50 18.50 7.13
CA PRO A 5 -4.09 18.84 6.88
C PRO A 5 -3.13 18.25 7.91
N TYR A 6 -3.48 18.26 9.19
CA TYR A 6 -2.62 17.71 10.27
C TYR A 6 -2.48 16.17 10.25
N ASN A 7 -3.24 15.45 9.39
CA ASN A 7 -3.11 14.01 9.18
C ASN A 7 -2.44 13.68 7.83
N GLN A 8 -2.15 14.66 7.00
CA GLN A 8 -1.50 14.47 5.71
C GLN A 8 0.01 14.32 5.90
N VAL A 9 0.63 13.47 5.12
CA VAL A 9 2.08 13.32 5.04
C VAL A 9 2.51 13.69 3.63
N GLU A 10 3.30 14.76 3.53
CA GLU A 10 3.81 15.29 2.26
C GLU A 10 5.24 14.81 1.98
N ASN A 11 5.93 14.25 2.98
CA ASN A 11 7.29 13.72 2.83
C ASN A 11 7.28 12.51 1.89
N GLN A 12 7.63 12.74 0.62
CA GLN A 12 7.60 11.70 -0.42
C GLN A 12 8.44 10.47 -0.07
N PRO A 13 9.68 10.56 0.42
CA PRO A 13 10.44 9.39 0.88
C PRO A 13 9.73 8.55 1.94
N GLU A 14 9.04 9.20 2.88
CA GLU A 14 8.28 8.50 3.92
C GLU A 14 7.05 7.77 3.36
N VAL A 15 6.32 8.42 2.46
CA VAL A 15 5.17 7.83 1.76
C VAL A 15 5.60 6.62 0.94
N LEU A 16 6.71 6.71 0.20
CA LEU A 16 7.24 5.59 -0.59
C LEU A 16 7.71 4.43 0.30
N ALA A 17 8.38 4.73 1.41
CA ALA A 17 8.79 3.70 2.38
C ALA A 17 7.57 2.99 2.97
N PHE A 18 6.51 3.73 3.30
CA PHE A 18 5.25 3.16 3.78
C PHE A 18 4.58 2.25 2.74
N MET A 19 4.47 2.69 1.49
CA MET A 19 3.89 1.88 0.41
C MET A 19 4.69 0.59 0.19
N ARG A 20 6.02 0.65 0.24
CA ARG A 20 6.90 -0.53 0.11
C ARG A 20 6.77 -1.49 1.27
N ALA A 21 6.58 -0.98 2.48
CA ALA A 21 6.38 -1.80 3.68
C ALA A 21 4.98 -2.48 3.73
N ASN A 22 3.98 -1.89 3.04
CA ASN A 22 2.59 -2.36 3.02
C ASN A 22 2.18 -2.76 1.60
N ASN A 23 3.04 -3.47 0.90
CA ASN A 23 2.97 -3.72 -0.55
C ASN A 23 2.00 -4.83 -0.99
N PHE A 24 1.27 -5.47 -0.09
CA PHE A 24 0.12 -6.31 -0.43
C PHE A 24 -1.14 -5.45 -0.35
N ALA A 25 -1.44 -4.78 -1.47
CA ALA A 25 -2.41 -3.70 -1.53
C ALA A 25 -3.71 -4.10 -2.23
N LEU A 26 -4.76 -3.31 -2.02
CA LEU A 26 -6.07 -3.51 -2.65
C LEU A 26 -6.18 -2.63 -3.90
N LEU A 27 -6.25 -3.26 -5.07
CA LEU A 27 -6.64 -2.59 -6.32
C LEU A 27 -8.16 -2.49 -6.40
N VAL A 28 -8.67 -1.28 -6.60
CA VAL A 28 -10.10 -1.00 -6.80
C VAL A 28 -10.31 -0.44 -8.19
N THR A 29 -11.20 -1.06 -8.95
CA THR A 29 -11.70 -0.58 -10.24
C THR A 29 -13.21 -0.34 -10.16
N GLY A 30 -13.74 0.48 -11.06
CA GLY A 30 -15.16 0.76 -11.13
C GLY A 30 -15.61 0.91 -12.58
N THR A 31 -16.54 0.07 -13.03
CA THR A 31 -17.09 0.12 -14.38
C THR A 31 -18.61 -0.04 -14.32
N GLY A 32 -19.33 0.86 -14.99
CA GLY A 32 -20.79 0.78 -15.07
C GLY A 32 -21.50 0.87 -13.71
N GLY A 33 -20.88 1.50 -12.70
CA GLY A 33 -21.43 1.64 -11.34
C GLY A 33 -21.15 0.45 -10.40
N ALA A 34 -20.51 -0.62 -10.89
CA ALA A 34 -20.03 -1.71 -10.05
C ALA A 34 -18.57 -1.47 -9.63
N LEU A 35 -18.23 -1.84 -8.40
CA LEU A 35 -16.85 -1.80 -7.88
C LEU A 35 -16.31 -3.21 -7.75
N HIS A 36 -15.06 -3.40 -8.20
CA HIS A 36 -14.32 -4.65 -8.01
C HIS A 36 -13.02 -4.39 -7.25
N GLY A 37 -12.62 -5.36 -6.41
CA GLY A 37 -11.41 -5.27 -5.61
C GLY A 37 -10.60 -6.55 -5.64
N SER A 38 -9.27 -6.43 -5.84
CA SER A 38 -8.32 -7.54 -5.72
C SER A 38 -7.15 -7.14 -4.84
N HIS A 39 -6.78 -8.02 -3.89
CA HIS A 39 -5.54 -7.87 -3.14
C HIS A 39 -4.39 -8.45 -3.96
N LEU A 40 -3.39 -7.63 -4.24
CA LEU A 40 -2.28 -7.97 -5.12
C LEU A 40 -0.95 -7.49 -4.52
N PRO A 41 0.16 -8.22 -4.75
CA PRO A 41 1.49 -7.70 -4.47
C PRO A 41 1.82 -6.56 -5.42
N VAL A 42 2.41 -5.50 -4.89
CA VAL A 42 2.76 -4.29 -5.64
C VAL A 42 4.26 -4.02 -5.54
N LEU A 43 4.92 -3.86 -6.68
CA LEU A 43 6.26 -3.32 -6.72
C LEU A 43 6.18 -1.81 -6.92
N VAL A 44 6.56 -1.06 -5.88
CA VAL A 44 6.56 0.41 -5.87
C VAL A 44 7.93 0.91 -6.32
N HIS A 45 8.00 1.55 -7.47
CA HIS A 45 9.26 2.05 -8.04
C HIS A 45 9.09 3.41 -8.74
N GLU A 46 10.19 4.03 -9.08
CA GLU A 46 10.22 5.24 -9.89
C GLU A 46 10.71 4.90 -11.30
N ARG A 47 10.04 5.46 -12.30
CA ARG A 47 10.43 5.40 -13.70
C ARG A 47 10.37 6.81 -14.28
N ASP A 48 11.46 7.27 -14.88
CA ASP A 48 11.56 8.63 -15.46
C ASP A 48 11.10 9.72 -14.47
N SER A 49 11.55 9.60 -13.21
CA SER A 49 11.18 10.48 -12.09
C SER A 49 9.68 10.50 -11.75
N LYS A 50 8.92 9.51 -12.22
CA LYS A 50 7.50 9.33 -11.90
C LYS A 50 7.30 8.05 -11.10
N LEU A 51 6.39 8.10 -10.14
CA LEU A 51 6.01 6.92 -9.37
C LEU A 51 5.21 5.96 -10.25
N ALA A 52 5.60 4.70 -10.22
CA ALA A 52 4.94 3.62 -10.93
C ALA A 52 4.71 2.41 -10.00
N LEU A 53 3.62 1.70 -10.24
CA LEU A 53 3.23 0.48 -9.52
C LEU A 53 3.17 -0.67 -10.52
N ASP A 54 4.10 -1.62 -10.40
CA ASP A 54 4.05 -2.86 -11.16
C ASP A 54 3.23 -3.90 -10.41
N MET A 55 2.27 -4.50 -11.10
CA MET A 55 1.35 -5.47 -10.54
C MET A 55 1.07 -6.61 -11.55
N HIS A 56 0.51 -7.71 -11.05
CA HIS A 56 -0.07 -8.73 -11.91
C HIS A 56 -1.27 -9.40 -11.21
N MET A 57 -2.13 -9.99 -12.00
CA MET A 57 -3.23 -10.84 -11.52
C MET A 57 -3.38 -12.08 -12.40
N ALA A 58 -4.10 -13.08 -11.90
CA ALA A 58 -4.46 -14.24 -12.70
C ALA A 58 -5.26 -13.81 -13.94
N ARG A 59 -4.97 -14.38 -15.10
CA ARG A 59 -5.69 -14.07 -16.36
C ARG A 59 -7.19 -14.32 -16.27
N ASN A 60 -7.61 -15.27 -15.43
CA ASN A 60 -9.01 -15.59 -15.17
C ASN A 60 -9.72 -14.57 -14.24
N ASN A 61 -8.99 -13.67 -13.58
CA ASN A 61 -9.60 -12.57 -12.87
C ASN A 61 -10.07 -11.53 -13.89
N ALA A 62 -11.38 -11.36 -14.05
CA ALA A 62 -11.95 -10.50 -15.09
C ALA A 62 -11.66 -8.99 -14.87
N GLN A 63 -11.22 -8.58 -13.68
CA GLN A 63 -11.02 -7.17 -13.30
C GLN A 63 -10.07 -6.42 -14.26
N TRP A 64 -9.02 -7.06 -14.80
CA TRP A 64 -8.12 -6.40 -15.75
C TRP A 64 -8.80 -5.96 -17.06
N LYS A 65 -9.97 -6.54 -17.42
CA LYS A 65 -10.76 -6.14 -18.59
C LYS A 65 -11.46 -4.79 -18.39
N GLU A 66 -11.46 -4.29 -17.16
CA GLU A 66 -12.03 -2.99 -16.79
C GLU A 66 -11.01 -1.84 -16.87
N PHE A 67 -9.78 -2.14 -17.31
CA PHE A 67 -8.73 -1.14 -17.55
C PHE A 67 -9.02 -0.38 -18.86
N LEU A 68 -10.03 0.49 -18.82
CA LEU A 68 -10.57 1.23 -19.98
C LEU A 68 -10.11 2.70 -19.96
N ASP A 69 -8.82 2.95 -19.82
CA ASP A 69 -8.24 4.30 -19.69
C ASP A 69 -8.77 5.12 -18.49
N ASP A 70 -9.55 4.49 -17.61
CA ASP A 70 -10.08 5.10 -16.40
C ASP A 70 -9.06 5.05 -15.26
N GLU A 71 -9.14 6.03 -14.37
CA GLU A 71 -8.34 6.07 -13.15
C GLU A 71 -8.78 4.94 -12.20
N VAL A 72 -7.83 4.19 -11.69
CA VAL A 72 -8.03 3.18 -10.64
C VAL A 72 -7.43 3.64 -9.33
N MET A 73 -7.82 3.00 -8.22
CA MET A 73 -7.27 3.29 -6.89
C MET A 73 -6.55 2.06 -6.34
N VAL A 74 -5.34 2.25 -5.84
CA VAL A 74 -4.58 1.26 -5.09
C VAL A 74 -4.47 1.70 -3.65
N VAL A 75 -5.01 0.91 -2.72
CA VAL A 75 -5.05 1.19 -1.29
C VAL A 75 -3.97 0.41 -0.57
N PHE A 76 -3.00 1.14 0.00
CA PHE A 76 -1.99 0.61 0.90
C PHE A 76 -2.46 0.84 2.34
N SER A 77 -2.82 -0.23 3.02
CA SER A 77 -3.29 -0.21 4.40
C SER A 77 -2.14 -0.56 5.35
N GLY A 78 -1.83 0.34 6.26
CA GLY A 78 -0.83 0.13 7.28
C GLY A 78 -1.42 -0.25 8.65
N PRO A 79 -0.66 -0.06 9.72
CA PRO A 79 -1.09 -0.39 11.06
C PRO A 79 -2.30 0.45 11.48
N HIS A 80 -3.17 -0.14 12.28
CA HIS A 80 -4.37 0.49 12.81
C HIS A 80 -4.68 -0.05 14.20
N ALA A 81 -5.34 0.75 15.02
CA ALA A 81 -5.76 0.37 16.36
C ALA A 81 -7.01 1.12 16.81
N TYR A 82 -7.81 0.47 17.63
CA TYR A 82 -8.81 1.14 18.45
C TYR A 82 -8.11 1.93 19.57
N VAL A 83 -8.54 3.17 19.79
CA VAL A 83 -8.03 4.04 20.87
C VAL A 83 -9.11 4.22 21.91
N SER A 84 -8.85 3.68 23.09
CA SER A 84 -9.79 3.70 24.20
C SER A 84 -9.80 5.05 24.93
N PRO A 85 -10.99 5.60 25.26
CA PRO A 85 -11.07 6.78 26.13
C PRO A 85 -10.43 6.61 27.52
N ARG A 86 -10.26 5.36 27.99
CA ARG A 86 -9.61 5.06 29.26
C ARG A 86 -8.13 5.46 29.33
N TRP A 87 -7.52 5.71 28.16
CA TRP A 87 -6.12 6.09 28.06
C TRP A 87 -5.90 7.61 28.13
N TYR A 88 -6.99 8.39 28.11
CA TYR A 88 -6.95 9.86 28.20
C TYR A 88 -6.98 10.31 29.66
N GLU A 89 -6.36 11.45 29.92
CA GLU A 89 -6.44 12.12 31.23
C GLU A 89 -7.77 12.83 31.42
N GLU A 90 -8.34 13.36 30.33
CA GLU A 90 -9.64 14.01 30.34
C GLU A 90 -10.79 13.00 30.37
N LYS A 91 -11.81 13.29 31.22
CA LYS A 91 -12.93 12.37 31.47
C LYS A 91 -13.96 12.33 30.33
N GLU A 92 -14.17 13.46 29.65
CA GLU A 92 -15.17 13.56 28.57
C GLU A 92 -14.53 13.32 27.21
N ARG A 93 -14.33 12.06 26.85
CA ARG A 93 -13.73 11.62 25.61
C ARG A 93 -14.51 10.48 24.97
N VAL A 94 -14.44 10.42 23.64
CA VAL A 94 -15.03 9.35 22.84
C VAL A 94 -13.92 8.45 22.28
N PRO A 95 -14.22 7.18 22.04
CA PRO A 95 -13.28 6.28 21.36
C PRO A 95 -13.03 6.72 19.92
N THR A 96 -11.90 6.28 19.36
CA THR A 96 -11.58 6.48 17.96
C THR A 96 -10.74 5.32 17.42
N TRP A 97 -10.51 5.33 16.12
CA TRP A 97 -9.48 4.51 15.48
C TRP A 97 -8.34 5.40 15.01
N ASN A 98 -7.13 4.98 15.30
CA ASN A 98 -5.91 5.50 14.68
C ASN A 98 -5.45 4.52 13.60
N TYR A 99 -4.88 5.05 12.52
CA TYR A 99 -4.41 4.26 11.39
C TYR A 99 -3.51 5.07 10.46
N ALA A 100 -2.75 4.37 9.62
CA ALA A 100 -2.03 4.95 8.51
C ALA A 100 -2.47 4.29 7.19
N ALA A 101 -2.72 5.09 6.16
CA ALA A 101 -3.10 4.60 4.83
C ALA A 101 -2.61 5.54 3.73
N VAL A 102 -2.33 4.95 2.56
CA VAL A 102 -2.03 5.66 1.31
C VAL A 102 -2.98 5.17 0.23
N HIS A 103 -3.65 6.09 -0.45
CA HIS A 103 -4.38 5.82 -1.69
C HIS A 103 -3.58 6.39 -2.85
N ALA A 104 -3.14 5.54 -3.76
CA ALA A 104 -2.51 5.92 -5.01
C ALA A 104 -3.49 5.76 -6.17
N TYR A 105 -3.52 6.73 -7.07
CA TYR A 105 -4.42 6.76 -8.21
C TYR A 105 -3.62 6.86 -9.49
N GLY A 106 -4.11 6.24 -10.55
CA GLY A 106 -3.48 6.30 -11.87
C GLY A 106 -4.20 5.40 -12.87
N THR A 107 -3.77 5.48 -14.12
CA THR A 107 -4.34 4.66 -15.20
C THR A 107 -3.49 3.42 -15.41
N PRO A 108 -4.06 2.22 -15.33
CA PRO A 108 -3.34 0.97 -15.58
C PRO A 108 -3.07 0.76 -17.06
N ARG A 109 -1.89 0.26 -17.37
CA ARG A 109 -1.48 -0.14 -18.72
C ARG A 109 -1.06 -1.61 -18.71
N VAL A 110 -1.77 -2.45 -19.44
CA VAL A 110 -1.42 -3.87 -19.60
C VAL A 110 -0.08 -4.00 -20.33
N LEU A 111 0.77 -4.90 -19.85
CA LEU A 111 2.04 -5.25 -20.47
C LEU A 111 1.85 -6.54 -21.27
N ASP A 112 1.69 -6.43 -22.60
CA ASP A 112 1.45 -7.58 -23.48
C ASP A 112 2.73 -8.18 -24.04
N ASP A 113 3.81 -7.38 -24.17
CA ASP A 113 5.10 -7.87 -24.66
C ASP A 113 5.68 -8.93 -23.72
N PRO A 114 6.04 -10.14 -24.22
CA PRO A 114 6.57 -11.22 -23.38
C PRO A 114 7.84 -10.85 -22.62
N LYS A 115 8.71 -10.02 -23.19
CA LYS A 115 9.93 -9.56 -22.52
C LYS A 115 9.61 -8.60 -21.39
N ALA A 116 8.68 -7.67 -21.61
CA ALA A 116 8.22 -6.73 -20.59
C ALA A 116 7.55 -7.48 -19.42
N LYS A 117 6.72 -8.50 -19.71
CA LYS A 117 6.11 -9.36 -18.69
C LYS A 117 7.15 -10.10 -17.87
N HIS A 118 8.13 -10.72 -18.53
CA HIS A 118 9.21 -11.44 -17.87
C HIS A 118 10.02 -10.50 -16.96
N GLU A 119 10.41 -9.34 -17.46
CA GLU A 119 11.18 -8.35 -16.70
C GLU A 119 10.38 -7.80 -15.51
N ASN A 120 9.07 -7.58 -15.67
CA ASN A 120 8.18 -7.17 -14.59
C ASN A 120 8.18 -8.22 -13.46
N GLN A 121 8.02 -9.51 -13.79
CA GLN A 121 8.08 -10.60 -12.80
C GLN A 121 9.48 -10.74 -12.18
N ARG A 122 10.53 -10.59 -12.98
CA ARG A 122 11.91 -10.64 -12.49
C ARG A 122 12.19 -9.55 -11.45
N ARG A 123 11.73 -8.32 -11.69
CA ARG A 123 11.83 -7.22 -10.71
C ARG A 123 11.04 -7.51 -9.44
N LEU A 124 9.84 -8.07 -9.56
CA LEU A 124 9.04 -8.47 -8.40
C LEU A 124 9.77 -9.52 -7.55
N VAL A 125 10.31 -10.58 -8.19
CA VAL A 125 11.10 -11.62 -7.50
C VAL A 125 12.33 -11.00 -6.83
N ALA A 126 13.08 -10.14 -7.53
CA ALA A 126 14.25 -9.48 -6.97
C ALA A 126 13.93 -8.64 -5.73
N ALA A 127 12.75 -8.02 -5.69
CA ALA A 127 12.32 -7.20 -4.56
C ALA A 127 11.80 -8.04 -3.38
N MET A 128 11.07 -9.14 -3.66
CA MET A 128 10.40 -9.94 -2.62
C MET A 128 11.28 -11.08 -2.09
N ASP A 129 12.06 -11.71 -2.97
CA ASP A 129 12.93 -12.85 -2.64
C ASP A 129 14.22 -12.82 -3.48
N PRO A 130 15.15 -11.92 -3.15
CA PRO A 130 16.40 -11.79 -3.90
C PRO A 130 17.24 -13.08 -3.91
N GLN A 131 17.08 -13.95 -2.91
CA GLN A 131 17.79 -15.24 -2.85
C GLN A 131 17.27 -16.25 -3.88
N TRP A 132 16.02 -16.13 -4.30
CA TRP A 132 15.41 -16.95 -5.34
C TRP A 132 15.74 -16.48 -6.76
N LEU A 133 16.16 -15.23 -6.94
CA LEU A 133 16.39 -14.63 -8.27
C LEU A 133 17.31 -15.46 -9.18
N PRO A 134 18.46 -16.03 -8.72
CA PRO A 134 19.29 -16.86 -9.59
C PRO A 134 18.59 -18.13 -10.08
N LYS A 135 17.69 -18.68 -9.27
CA LYS A 135 16.89 -19.85 -9.66
C LYS A 135 15.78 -19.45 -10.62
N PHE A 136 15.16 -18.29 -10.42
CA PHE A 136 14.19 -17.72 -11.35
C PHE A 136 14.82 -17.51 -12.74
N ASP A 137 16.00 -16.93 -12.81
CA ASP A 137 16.74 -16.69 -14.07
C ASP A 137 17.16 -18.00 -14.77
N ALA A 138 17.31 -19.10 -14.01
CA ALA A 138 17.65 -20.43 -14.53
C ALA A 138 16.43 -21.30 -14.90
N LEU A 139 15.20 -20.81 -14.77
CA LEU A 139 14.01 -21.55 -15.17
C LEU A 139 13.99 -21.80 -16.69
N ARG A 140 13.47 -22.97 -17.07
CA ARG A 140 13.34 -23.30 -18.50
C ARG A 140 12.43 -22.30 -19.21
N PRO A 141 12.82 -21.80 -20.39
CA PRO A 141 12.04 -20.78 -21.12
C PRO A 141 10.60 -21.18 -21.40
N ASP A 142 10.34 -22.45 -21.76
CA ASP A 142 8.99 -22.93 -22.03
C ASP A 142 8.10 -22.90 -20.76
N TYR A 143 8.67 -23.25 -19.62
CA TYR A 143 7.96 -23.16 -18.35
C TYR A 143 7.61 -21.70 -17.99
N VAL A 144 8.59 -20.80 -18.13
CA VAL A 144 8.38 -19.38 -17.87
C VAL A 144 7.30 -18.81 -18.79
N LYS A 145 7.36 -19.13 -20.10
CA LYS A 145 6.34 -18.71 -21.07
C LYS A 145 4.94 -19.17 -20.65
N MET A 146 4.78 -20.44 -20.33
CA MET A 146 3.51 -21.01 -19.86
C MET A 146 2.97 -20.28 -18.63
N MET A 147 3.82 -20.00 -17.64
CA MET A 147 3.42 -19.32 -16.41
C MET A 147 3.02 -17.86 -16.68
N LEU A 148 3.73 -17.15 -17.56
CA LEU A 148 3.41 -15.78 -17.95
C LEU A 148 2.10 -15.67 -18.77
N GLU A 149 1.71 -16.71 -19.50
CA GLU A 149 0.42 -16.79 -20.18
C GLU A 149 -0.74 -16.88 -19.18
N GLY A 150 -0.53 -17.45 -18.00
CA GLY A 150 -1.52 -17.58 -16.93
C GLY A 150 -1.82 -16.28 -16.17
N ILE A 151 -1.06 -15.22 -16.40
CA ILE A 151 -1.20 -13.95 -15.71
C ILE A 151 -1.34 -12.77 -16.67
N VAL A 152 -1.87 -11.67 -16.14
CA VAL A 152 -1.88 -10.35 -16.78
C VAL A 152 -1.00 -9.43 -15.95
N ASN A 153 0.10 -8.95 -16.53
CA ASN A 153 0.96 -7.95 -15.93
C ASN A 153 0.50 -6.56 -16.36
N PHE A 154 0.56 -5.61 -15.48
CA PHE A 154 0.23 -4.22 -15.77
C PHE A 154 1.02 -3.27 -14.90
N GLU A 155 1.16 -2.06 -15.38
CA GLU A 155 1.80 -0.95 -14.69
C GLU A 155 0.77 0.16 -14.50
N ILE A 156 0.78 0.80 -13.33
CA ILE A 156 -0.02 1.99 -13.05
C ILE A 156 0.95 3.17 -12.90
N ALA A 157 0.89 4.12 -13.83
CA ALA A 157 1.57 5.40 -13.68
C ALA A 157 0.77 6.24 -12.66
N VAL A 158 1.37 6.51 -11.50
CA VAL A 158 0.68 7.22 -10.43
C VAL A 158 0.58 8.71 -10.77
N THR A 159 -0.64 9.21 -10.78
CA THR A 159 -0.97 10.62 -11.07
C THR A 159 -1.24 11.41 -9.80
N ARG A 160 -1.72 10.75 -8.75
CA ARG A 160 -2.14 11.38 -7.50
C ARG A 160 -1.97 10.43 -6.32
N ILE A 161 -1.58 11.00 -5.18
CA ILE A 161 -1.50 10.27 -3.89
C ILE A 161 -2.32 11.03 -2.85
N GLU A 162 -3.04 10.29 -2.03
CA GLU A 162 -3.68 10.79 -0.83
C GLU A 162 -3.16 10.01 0.37
N THR A 163 -2.71 10.73 1.39
CA THR A 163 -2.14 10.15 2.61
C THR A 163 -3.03 10.44 3.80
N ARG A 164 -3.04 9.53 4.77
CA ARG A 164 -3.64 9.77 6.07
C ARG A 164 -2.92 8.99 7.17
N TRP A 165 -2.21 9.73 8.02
CA TRP A 165 -1.69 9.25 9.29
C TRP A 165 -2.55 9.84 10.40
N LYS A 166 -3.62 9.15 10.76
CA LYS A 166 -4.46 9.55 11.90
C LYS A 166 -3.86 8.94 13.17
N LEU A 167 -3.10 9.74 13.90
CA LEU A 167 -2.35 9.35 15.08
C LEU A 167 -2.74 10.18 16.32
N SER A 168 -3.96 10.70 16.32
CA SER A 168 -4.48 11.59 17.38
C SER A 168 -3.79 12.97 17.44
N GLN A 169 -3.31 13.51 16.32
CA GLN A 169 -2.62 14.80 16.24
C GLN A 169 -3.48 16.00 16.67
N ASN A 170 -4.79 15.83 16.71
CA ASN A 170 -5.73 16.81 17.26
C ASN A 170 -5.78 16.80 18.80
N ARG A 171 -4.95 15.99 19.46
CA ARG A 171 -4.81 15.89 20.91
C ARG A 171 -3.50 16.52 21.36
N GLY A 172 -3.45 16.92 22.65
CA GLY A 172 -2.20 17.36 23.25
C GLY A 172 -1.12 16.28 23.25
N ARG A 173 0.16 16.68 23.23
CA ARG A 173 1.31 15.77 23.21
C ARG A 173 1.21 14.69 24.27
N ARG A 174 0.81 15.06 25.49
CA ARG A 174 0.68 14.13 26.63
C ARG A 174 -0.30 12.99 26.34
N GLU A 175 -1.46 13.31 25.75
CA GLU A 175 -2.46 12.28 25.38
C GLU A 175 -1.94 11.34 24.28
N GLN A 176 -1.23 11.88 23.30
CA GLN A 176 -0.59 11.07 22.24
C GLN A 176 0.48 10.13 22.85
N GLU A 177 1.27 10.59 23.81
CA GLU A 177 2.26 9.78 24.53
C GLU A 177 1.61 8.63 25.31
N LEU A 178 0.48 8.89 26.00
CA LEU A 178 -0.29 7.87 26.70
C LEU A 178 -0.87 6.82 25.77
N ILE A 179 -1.44 7.24 24.63
CA ILE A 179 -1.94 6.32 23.60
C ILE A 179 -0.80 5.41 23.11
N ALA A 180 0.35 6.00 22.75
CA ALA A 180 1.49 5.22 22.28
C ALA A 180 1.96 4.21 23.35
N ALA A 181 2.05 4.63 24.62
CA ALA A 181 2.48 3.78 25.72
C ALA A 181 1.52 2.59 25.97
N GLU A 182 0.23 2.76 25.76
CA GLU A 182 -0.73 1.65 25.88
C GLU A 182 -0.65 0.70 24.68
N LEU A 183 -0.52 1.22 23.46
CA LEU A 183 -0.36 0.41 22.25
C LEU A 183 0.95 -0.40 22.23
N GLU A 184 2.03 0.13 22.85
CA GLU A 184 3.32 -0.58 22.98
C GLU A 184 3.20 -1.86 23.82
N LYS A 185 2.23 -1.93 24.75
CA LYS A 185 1.99 -3.11 25.61
C LYS A 185 1.17 -4.20 24.93
N SER A 186 0.61 -3.92 23.77
CA SER A 186 -0.27 -4.85 23.08
C SER A 186 0.44 -6.12 22.60
N ALA A 187 -0.27 -7.24 22.62
CA ALA A 187 0.16 -8.47 21.96
C ALA A 187 0.07 -8.38 20.43
N ASP A 188 -0.79 -7.48 19.89
CA ASP A 188 -0.97 -7.28 18.48
C ASP A 188 0.19 -6.47 17.87
N SER A 189 0.82 -7.04 16.85
CA SER A 189 1.94 -6.39 16.15
C SER A 189 1.52 -5.13 15.38
N ALA A 190 0.29 -5.05 14.89
CA ALA A 190 -0.23 -3.87 14.19
C ALA A 190 -0.39 -2.70 15.16
N GLU A 191 -0.89 -2.96 16.38
CA GLU A 191 -1.00 -1.94 17.43
C GLU A 191 0.37 -1.41 17.86
N ARG A 192 1.37 -2.30 18.05
CA ARG A 192 2.75 -1.88 18.36
C ARG A 192 3.39 -1.08 17.21
N ALA A 193 3.14 -1.47 15.96
CA ALA A 193 3.62 -0.71 14.80
C ALA A 193 2.99 0.69 14.74
N LEU A 194 1.71 0.83 15.09
CA LEU A 194 1.04 2.12 15.19
C LEU A 194 1.63 2.99 16.31
N ALA A 195 1.98 2.39 17.45
CA ALA A 195 2.70 3.09 18.52
C ALA A 195 4.03 3.66 18.03
N ALA A 196 4.80 2.88 17.27
CA ALA A 196 6.07 3.33 16.69
C ALA A 196 5.89 4.52 15.74
N LEU A 197 4.85 4.50 14.89
CA LEU A 197 4.50 5.65 14.04
C LEU A 197 4.14 6.89 14.86
N THR A 198 3.35 6.71 15.94
CA THR A 198 2.99 7.80 16.84
C THR A 198 4.23 8.39 17.54
N ARG A 199 5.15 7.55 18.00
CA ARG A 199 6.42 8.02 18.60
C ARG A 199 7.29 8.79 17.61
N LYS A 200 7.38 8.30 16.37
CA LYS A 200 8.11 9.01 15.31
C LYS A 200 7.52 10.39 15.08
N GLN A 201 6.21 10.49 14.88
CA GLN A 201 5.51 11.76 14.66
C GLN A 201 5.66 12.74 15.85
N LEU A 202 5.81 12.25 17.08
CA LEU A 202 6.06 13.08 18.24
C LEU A 202 7.52 13.58 18.35
N ALA A 203 8.46 12.95 17.65
CA ALA A 203 9.87 13.34 17.64
C ALA A 203 10.20 14.41 16.59
N ASP A 204 9.39 14.49 15.51
CA ASP A 204 9.48 15.49 14.45
C ASP A 204 8.81 16.82 14.89
#